data_13c8ff647723791c51ef45e61f9c0f75
#
_entry.id   13c8ff647723791c51ef45e61f9c0f75
#
_cell.length_a   1.000
_cell.length_b   1.000
_cell.length_c   1.000
_cell.angle_alpha   90.00
_cell.angle_beta   90.00
_cell.angle_gamma   90.00
#
_symmetry.space_group_name_H-M   'P 1'
#
loop_
_entity.id
_entity.type
_entity.pdbx_description
1 polymer ?
#
loop_
_entity_poly.entity_id
_entity_poly.type
_entity_poly.pdbx_seq_one_letter_code
_entity_poly.pdbx_strand_id
1 'polypeptide(L)'
;METVQTEQKTQPRSRSKRAVLLVVLALLILCGLAGTGYWALHRQYVPPEAIASAERFLSLIKAGNFAEAYSLTTQDALPGRTLEQFESNVHRRLAIDALTSKVEWRGVKGGFQTYGNRLRRWLGGRKLDPDGMGLEFDAGPPVEVRVVSSPDGKWRITYFQTHAG
;
A
#
# COMPACT_ATOMS: atom_id res chain seq x y z
N MET A 1 78.35 -43.48 6.54
CA MET A 1 77.66 -42.45 7.22
C MET A 1 76.61 -41.92 6.23
N GLU A 2 75.42 -42.44 6.37
CA GLU A 2 74.29 -42.14 5.45
C GLU A 2 73.39 -41.19 6.16
N THR A 3 73.29 -39.96 5.66
CA THR A 3 72.38 -38.89 6.22
C THR A 3 70.99 -39.09 5.64
N VAL A 4 70.08 -39.61 6.46
CA VAL A 4 68.66 -39.68 6.15
C VAL A 4 68.04 -38.26 6.26
N GLN A 5 67.76 -37.69 5.12
CA GLN A 5 66.94 -36.44 5.07
C GLN A 5 65.44 -36.78 5.30
N THR A 6 64.92 -36.41 6.45
CA THR A 6 63.50 -36.51 6.78
C THR A 6 62.79 -35.40 6.08
N GLU A 7 62.06 -35.70 5.01
CA GLU A 7 61.21 -34.79 4.26
C GLU A 7 59.97 -34.44 5.12
N GLN A 8 59.98 -33.26 5.68
CA GLN A 8 58.82 -32.69 6.44
C GLN A 8 57.72 -32.33 5.46
N LYS A 9 56.73 -33.21 5.31
CA LYS A 9 55.52 -33.03 4.54
C LYS A 9 54.66 -32.03 5.25
N THR A 10 54.82 -30.76 4.91
CA THR A 10 53.93 -29.66 5.36
C THR A 10 52.52 -29.91 4.87
N GLN A 11 51.63 -30.24 5.79
CA GLN A 11 50.18 -30.34 5.55
C GLN A 11 49.58 -28.94 5.42
N PRO A 12 49.18 -28.47 4.24
CA PRO A 12 48.42 -27.24 4.14
C PRO A 12 46.95 -27.55 4.01
N ARG A 13 46.07 -26.73 4.60
CA ARG A 13 44.73 -26.48 4.13
C ARG A 13 43.52 -27.01 4.91
N SER A 14 43.44 -26.73 6.18
CA SER A 14 42.12 -26.61 6.80
C SER A 14 41.60 -25.15 6.79
N ARG A 15 42.50 -24.15 6.74
CA ARG A 15 42.14 -22.69 6.75
C ARG A 15 41.42 -22.25 5.47
N SER A 16 41.76 -22.81 4.31
CA SER A 16 41.14 -22.40 3.03
C SER A 16 39.67 -22.81 2.92
N LYS A 17 39.26 -23.96 3.41
CA LYS A 17 37.86 -24.44 3.37
C LYS A 17 36.94 -23.60 4.26
N ARG A 18 37.44 -23.19 5.44
CA ARG A 18 36.69 -22.31 6.36
C ARG A 18 36.51 -20.91 5.77
N ALA A 19 37.54 -20.36 5.13
CA ALA A 19 37.47 -19.07 4.48
C ALA A 19 36.44 -19.09 3.31
N VAL A 20 36.47 -20.14 2.48
CA VAL A 20 35.49 -20.32 1.39
C VAL A 20 34.05 -20.41 1.95
N LEU A 21 33.87 -21.21 3.02
CA LEU A 21 32.54 -21.33 3.66
C LEU A 21 32.01 -19.99 4.18
N LEU A 22 32.86 -19.19 4.82
CA LEU A 22 32.48 -17.84 5.33
C LEU A 22 32.15 -16.90 4.19
N VAL A 23 32.87 -16.92 3.08
CA VAL A 23 32.55 -16.10 1.90
C VAL A 23 31.22 -16.51 1.28
N VAL A 24 30.96 -17.81 1.13
CA VAL A 24 29.69 -18.31 0.61
C VAL A 24 28.53 -17.91 1.54
N LEU A 25 28.70 -18.06 2.85
CA LEU A 25 27.70 -17.66 3.83
C LEU A 25 27.42 -16.14 3.76
N ALA A 26 28.47 -15.32 3.68
CA ALA A 26 28.33 -13.87 3.54
C ALA A 26 27.58 -13.49 2.25
N LEU A 27 27.88 -14.14 1.13
CA LEU A 27 27.17 -13.93 -0.13
C LEU A 27 25.70 -14.32 -0.03
N LEU A 28 25.38 -15.44 0.60
CA LEU A 28 23.99 -15.87 0.79
C LEU A 28 23.20 -14.88 1.66
N ILE A 29 23.82 -14.38 2.74
CA ILE A 29 23.22 -13.34 3.59
C ILE A 29 22.98 -12.05 2.78
N LEU A 30 23.96 -11.63 2.00
CA LEU A 30 23.88 -10.42 1.17
C LEU A 30 22.79 -10.56 0.09
N CYS A 31 22.69 -11.69 -0.58
CA CYS A 31 21.62 -11.98 -1.53
C CYS A 31 20.24 -12.03 -0.85
N GLY A 32 20.15 -12.62 0.34
CA GLY A 32 18.93 -12.64 1.14
C GLY A 32 18.47 -11.23 1.53
N LEU A 33 19.38 -10.39 2.00
CA LEU A 33 19.08 -8.99 2.36
C LEU A 33 18.70 -8.16 1.12
N ALA A 34 19.40 -8.35 0.00
CA ALA A 34 19.08 -7.68 -1.25
C ALA A 34 17.71 -8.10 -1.78
N GLY A 35 17.39 -9.39 -1.75
CA GLY A 35 16.09 -9.92 -2.18
C GLY A 35 14.93 -9.45 -1.32
N THR A 36 15.08 -9.49 0.00
CA THR A 36 14.06 -8.97 0.94
C THR A 36 13.88 -7.46 0.84
N GLY A 37 14.98 -6.72 0.70
CA GLY A 37 14.96 -5.28 0.48
C GLY A 37 14.25 -4.91 -0.83
N TYR A 38 14.59 -5.61 -1.92
CA TYR A 38 13.92 -5.42 -3.21
C TYR A 38 12.42 -5.69 -3.12
N TRP A 39 12.02 -6.81 -2.51
CA TRP A 39 10.61 -7.15 -2.33
C TRP A 39 9.86 -6.12 -1.48
N ALA A 40 10.45 -5.68 -0.35
CA ALA A 40 9.85 -4.68 0.52
C ALA A 40 9.63 -3.34 -0.21
N LEU A 41 10.61 -2.90 -1.02
CA LEU A 41 10.52 -1.66 -1.79
C LEU A 41 9.46 -1.71 -2.90
N HIS A 42 9.12 -2.90 -3.41
CA HIS A 42 8.09 -3.09 -4.45
C HIS A 42 6.68 -3.30 -3.89
N ARG A 43 6.52 -3.43 -2.57
CA ARG A 43 5.19 -3.48 -1.95
C ARG A 43 4.43 -2.17 -2.16
N GLN A 44 3.14 -2.31 -2.39
CA GLN A 44 2.23 -1.17 -2.46
C GLN A 44 2.15 -0.48 -1.10
N TYR A 45 2.24 0.84 -1.13
CA TYR A 45 1.99 1.70 0.02
C TYR A 45 0.64 2.37 -0.14
N VAL A 46 -0.20 2.25 0.87
CA VAL A 46 -1.50 2.91 0.96
C VAL A 46 -1.53 3.65 2.30
N PRO A 47 -1.76 4.97 2.30
CA PRO A 47 -1.92 5.72 3.54
C PRO A 47 -3.10 5.17 4.35
N PRO A 48 -2.90 4.78 5.63
CA PRO A 48 -3.99 4.24 6.45
C PRO A 48 -5.12 5.25 6.66
N GLU A 49 -4.81 6.54 6.66
CA GLU A 49 -5.80 7.61 6.78
C GLU A 49 -6.73 7.70 5.55
N ALA A 50 -6.23 7.34 4.36
CA ALA A 50 -7.04 7.27 3.14
C ALA A 50 -8.07 6.13 3.24
N ILE A 51 -7.64 4.96 3.74
CA ILE A 51 -8.52 3.80 3.97
C ILE A 51 -9.57 4.18 5.03
N ALA A 52 -9.14 4.70 6.18
CA ALA A 52 -10.04 5.07 7.28
C ALA A 52 -11.09 6.13 6.86
N SER A 53 -10.69 7.11 6.01
CA SER A 53 -11.62 8.11 5.48
C SER A 53 -12.69 7.48 4.58
N ALA A 54 -12.30 6.53 3.72
CA ALA A 54 -13.24 5.84 2.84
C ALA A 54 -14.15 4.85 3.60
N GLU A 55 -13.63 4.13 4.59
CA GLU A 55 -14.43 3.24 5.46
C GLU A 55 -15.46 4.05 6.25
N ARG A 56 -15.05 5.17 6.85
CA ARG A 56 -15.96 6.08 7.55
C ARG A 56 -17.05 6.59 6.62
N PHE A 57 -16.69 7.01 5.41
CA PHE A 57 -17.64 7.46 4.40
C PHE A 57 -18.71 6.40 4.11
N LEU A 58 -18.29 5.17 3.79
CA LEU A 58 -19.23 4.07 3.49
C LEU A 58 -20.12 3.73 4.70
N SER A 59 -19.56 3.75 5.90
CA SER A 59 -20.31 3.51 7.16
C SER A 59 -21.38 4.56 7.39
N LEU A 60 -21.07 5.83 7.12
CA LEU A 60 -22.03 6.94 7.23
C LEU A 60 -23.15 6.83 6.20
N ILE A 61 -22.82 6.47 4.95
CA ILE A 61 -23.84 6.22 3.91
C ILE A 61 -24.77 5.09 4.35
N LYS A 62 -24.23 3.98 4.85
CA LYS A 62 -25.03 2.86 5.34
C LYS A 62 -25.94 3.24 6.52
N ALA A 63 -25.46 4.12 7.40
CA ALA A 63 -26.24 4.64 8.53
C ALA A 63 -27.28 5.69 8.13
N GLY A 64 -27.34 6.11 6.85
CA GLY A 64 -28.21 7.20 6.39
C GLY A 64 -27.73 8.59 6.78
N ASN A 65 -26.50 8.72 7.26
CA ASN A 65 -25.92 9.97 7.75
C ASN A 65 -25.29 10.77 6.57
N PHE A 66 -26.12 11.14 5.59
CA PHE A 66 -25.67 11.76 4.34
C PHE A 66 -24.98 13.11 4.55
N ALA A 67 -25.45 13.92 5.49
CA ALA A 67 -24.85 15.23 5.77
C ALA A 67 -23.41 15.11 6.27
N GLU A 68 -23.13 14.15 7.17
CA GLU A 68 -21.78 13.90 7.66
C GLU A 68 -20.91 13.26 6.56
N ALA A 69 -21.45 12.30 5.79
CA ALA A 69 -20.75 11.70 4.66
C ALA A 69 -20.38 12.76 3.61
N TYR A 70 -21.28 13.71 3.31
CA TYR A 70 -21.03 14.82 2.39
C TYR A 70 -19.85 15.70 2.86
N SER A 71 -19.73 15.94 4.15
CA SER A 71 -18.61 16.71 4.71
C SER A 71 -17.23 16.07 4.45
N LEU A 72 -17.17 14.76 4.19
CA LEU A 72 -15.95 14.03 3.85
C LEU A 72 -15.61 14.10 2.35
N THR A 73 -16.47 14.67 1.52
CA THR A 73 -16.26 14.77 0.07
C THR A 73 -15.52 16.04 -0.31
N THR A 74 -15.07 16.12 -1.56
CA THR A 74 -14.51 17.35 -2.14
C THR A 74 -15.56 18.40 -2.47
N GLN A 75 -16.85 18.06 -2.38
CA GLN A 75 -17.99 18.94 -2.66
C GLN A 75 -17.92 19.58 -4.07
N ASP A 76 -17.38 18.82 -5.02
CA ASP A 76 -17.27 19.20 -6.42
C ASP A 76 -18.37 18.53 -7.28
N ALA A 77 -18.23 18.64 -8.60
CA ALA A 77 -19.23 18.12 -9.54
C ALA A 77 -19.42 16.60 -9.49
N LEU A 78 -18.38 15.82 -9.06
CA LEU A 78 -18.45 14.35 -9.08
C LEU A 78 -19.24 13.78 -7.90
N PRO A 79 -18.91 14.10 -6.62
CA PRO A 79 -19.74 13.66 -5.50
C PRO A 79 -21.05 14.46 -5.39
N GLY A 80 -21.08 15.72 -5.80
CA GLY A 80 -22.22 16.65 -5.70
C GLY A 80 -21.77 17.97 -5.10
N ARG A 81 -22.23 19.10 -5.67
CA ARG A 81 -21.93 20.45 -5.17
C ARG A 81 -22.84 20.87 -4.01
N THR A 82 -23.97 20.21 -3.87
CA THR A 82 -24.94 20.41 -2.78
C THR A 82 -25.25 19.06 -2.13
N LEU A 83 -25.74 19.08 -0.91
CA LEU A 83 -26.16 17.87 -0.20
C LEU A 83 -27.23 17.09 -0.99
N GLU A 84 -28.22 17.77 -1.58
CA GLU A 84 -29.27 17.14 -2.39
C GLU A 84 -28.69 16.42 -3.62
N GLN A 85 -27.75 17.06 -4.33
CA GLN A 85 -27.05 16.43 -5.46
C GLN A 85 -26.23 15.24 -5.00
N PHE A 86 -25.59 15.36 -3.85
CA PHE A 86 -24.82 14.27 -3.28
C PHE A 86 -25.71 13.08 -2.93
N GLU A 87 -26.81 13.28 -2.24
CA GLU A 87 -27.79 12.23 -1.91
C GLU A 87 -28.32 11.55 -3.17
N SER A 88 -28.72 12.33 -4.18
CA SER A 88 -29.14 11.79 -5.48
C SER A 88 -28.04 10.94 -6.14
N ASN A 89 -26.77 11.37 -6.07
CA ASN A 89 -25.65 10.63 -6.60
C ASN A 89 -25.38 9.34 -5.82
N VAL A 90 -25.52 9.37 -4.49
CA VAL A 90 -25.41 8.20 -3.63
C VAL A 90 -26.44 7.15 -4.02
N HIS A 91 -27.72 7.52 -4.09
CA HIS A 91 -28.79 6.59 -4.48
C HIS A 91 -28.63 6.03 -5.90
N ARG A 92 -28.06 6.80 -6.82
CA ARG A 92 -27.87 6.38 -8.20
C ARG A 92 -26.64 5.48 -8.39
N ARG A 93 -25.56 5.68 -7.62
CA ARG A 93 -24.27 5.03 -7.85
C ARG A 93 -23.96 3.92 -6.85
N LEU A 94 -24.58 3.95 -5.68
CA LEU A 94 -24.40 2.94 -4.65
C LEU A 94 -25.67 2.11 -4.50
N ALA A 95 -25.53 0.81 -4.47
CA ALA A 95 -26.61 -0.11 -4.10
C ALA A 95 -26.74 -0.12 -2.58
N ILE A 96 -27.30 0.96 -1.99
CA ILE A 96 -27.31 1.20 -0.53
C ILE A 96 -27.94 0.03 0.22
N ASP A 97 -29.04 -0.50 -0.30
CA ASP A 97 -29.78 -1.60 0.34
C ASP A 97 -28.98 -2.90 0.39
N ALA A 98 -28.05 -3.07 -0.57
CA ALA A 98 -27.16 -4.23 -0.62
C ALA A 98 -25.88 -4.04 0.21
N LEU A 99 -25.59 -2.83 0.72
CA LEU A 99 -24.42 -2.61 1.56
C LEU A 99 -24.54 -3.36 2.88
N THR A 100 -23.52 -4.12 3.22
CA THR A 100 -23.41 -4.80 4.51
C THR A 100 -22.92 -3.84 5.60
N SER A 101 -23.11 -4.23 6.88
CA SER A 101 -22.55 -3.46 8.00
C SER A 101 -21.04 -3.58 8.11
N LYS A 102 -20.46 -4.62 7.50
CA LYS A 102 -19.03 -4.85 7.48
C LYS A 102 -18.45 -4.36 6.15
N VAL A 103 -17.63 -3.33 6.22
CA VAL A 103 -16.86 -2.81 5.09
C VAL A 103 -15.44 -3.32 5.24
N GLU A 104 -14.96 -4.09 4.26
CA GLU A 104 -13.60 -4.63 4.27
C GLU A 104 -12.80 -4.06 3.10
N TRP A 105 -11.66 -3.49 3.40
CA TRP A 105 -10.73 -3.04 2.36
C TRP A 105 -10.16 -4.25 1.59
N ARG A 106 -10.24 -4.21 0.26
CA ARG A 106 -9.74 -5.26 -0.64
C ARG A 106 -8.42 -4.91 -1.30
N GLY A 107 -8.24 -3.65 -1.66
CA GLY A 107 -7.05 -3.25 -2.39
C GLY A 107 -7.14 -1.87 -3.03
N VAL A 108 -6.16 -1.58 -3.88
CA VAL A 108 -6.03 -0.32 -4.62
C VAL A 108 -6.27 -0.57 -6.10
N LYS A 109 -7.17 0.20 -6.70
CA LYS A 109 -7.53 0.08 -8.12
C LYS A 109 -6.74 1.03 -9.02
N GLY A 110 -6.07 2.03 -8.45
CA GLY A 110 -5.25 2.99 -9.20
C GLY A 110 -4.66 4.06 -8.31
N GLY A 111 -3.62 4.74 -8.80
CA GLY A 111 -2.95 5.82 -8.05
C GLY A 111 -2.04 5.31 -6.93
N PHE A 112 -1.70 4.02 -6.92
CA PHE A 112 -0.86 3.46 -5.87
C PHE A 112 0.60 3.91 -5.98
N GLN A 113 1.27 3.94 -4.85
CA GLN A 113 2.72 4.08 -4.74
C GLN A 113 3.33 2.80 -4.19
N THR A 114 4.62 2.60 -4.48
CA THR A 114 5.42 1.60 -3.77
C THR A 114 6.25 2.27 -2.67
N TYR A 115 6.67 1.49 -1.67
CA TYR A 115 7.59 1.99 -0.65
C TYR A 115 8.90 2.51 -1.25
N GLY A 116 9.40 1.90 -2.34
CA GLY A 116 10.57 2.36 -3.07
C GLY A 116 10.37 3.73 -3.72
N ASN A 117 9.19 3.97 -4.30
CA ASN A 117 8.87 5.29 -4.86
C ASN A 117 8.75 6.35 -3.75
N ARG A 118 8.15 5.99 -2.61
CA ARG A 118 8.07 6.85 -1.44
C ARG A 118 9.45 7.21 -0.89
N LEU A 119 10.36 6.24 -0.77
CA LEU A 119 11.74 6.47 -0.37
C LEU A 119 12.47 7.43 -1.32
N ARG A 120 12.31 7.22 -2.65
CA ARG A 120 12.90 8.10 -3.67
C ARG A 120 12.35 9.53 -3.58
N ARG A 121 11.05 9.70 -3.33
CA ARG A 121 10.42 11.01 -3.12
C ARG A 121 10.95 11.68 -1.85
N TRP A 122 11.09 10.92 -0.77
CA TRP A 122 11.68 11.41 0.48
C TRP A 122 13.11 11.93 0.30
N LEU A 123 13.96 11.14 -0.36
CA LEU A 123 15.34 11.55 -0.68
C LEU A 123 15.39 12.79 -1.58
N GLY A 124 14.40 12.97 -2.44
CA GLY A 124 14.27 14.13 -3.33
C GLY A 124 13.53 15.33 -2.73
N GLY A 125 13.17 15.31 -1.45
CA GLY A 125 12.42 16.39 -0.79
C GLY A 125 11.02 16.64 -1.35
N ARG A 126 10.39 15.62 -1.98
CA ARG A 126 9.06 15.74 -2.59
C ARG A 126 7.98 15.25 -1.64
N LYS A 127 6.72 15.65 -1.90
CA LYS A 127 5.54 15.14 -1.18
C LYS A 127 5.54 13.61 -1.18
N LEU A 128 5.38 13.01 0.00
CA LEU A 128 5.51 11.56 0.20
C LEU A 128 4.27 10.80 -0.26
N ASP A 129 3.09 11.31 0.08
CA ASP A 129 1.85 10.63 -0.22
C ASP A 129 1.35 10.97 -1.64
N PRO A 130 0.64 10.06 -2.31
CA PRO A 130 0.04 10.33 -3.62
C PRO A 130 -1.04 11.40 -3.49
N ASP A 131 -1.28 12.13 -4.57
CA ASP A 131 -2.31 13.18 -4.58
C ASP A 131 -3.72 12.59 -4.55
N GLY A 132 -3.89 11.36 -5.06
CA GLY A 132 -5.15 10.64 -5.02
C GLY A 132 -4.96 9.16 -5.35
N MET A 133 -5.95 8.34 -4.98
CA MET A 133 -5.98 6.91 -5.25
C MET A 133 -7.41 6.37 -5.32
N GLY A 134 -7.57 5.26 -6.02
CA GLY A 134 -8.79 4.45 -6.02
C GLY A 134 -8.65 3.31 -5.03
N LEU A 135 -9.59 3.18 -4.12
CA LEU A 135 -9.68 2.12 -3.13
C LEU A 135 -10.87 1.22 -3.46
N GLU A 136 -10.70 -0.08 -3.32
CA GLU A 136 -11.76 -1.06 -3.49
C GLU A 136 -12.12 -1.69 -2.15
N PHE A 137 -13.42 -1.74 -1.88
CA PHE A 137 -13.99 -2.29 -0.66
C PHE A 137 -14.97 -3.41 -0.99
N ASP A 138 -15.02 -4.41 -0.10
CA ASP A 138 -16.13 -5.35 -0.01
C ASP A 138 -17.09 -4.83 1.04
N ALA A 139 -18.26 -4.42 0.57
CA ALA A 139 -19.32 -3.90 1.42
C ALA A 139 -20.65 -4.64 1.13
N GLY A 140 -20.55 -5.93 0.75
CA GLY A 140 -21.59 -6.74 0.15
C GLY A 140 -21.36 -6.78 -1.37
N PRO A 141 -21.76 -5.79 -2.16
CA PRO A 141 -21.22 -5.59 -3.49
C PRO A 141 -19.84 -4.92 -3.43
N PRO A 142 -18.96 -5.13 -4.44
CA PRO A 142 -17.70 -4.40 -4.54
C PRO A 142 -17.96 -2.90 -4.78
N VAL A 143 -17.32 -2.05 -3.98
CA VAL A 143 -17.43 -0.59 -4.05
C VAL A 143 -16.07 0.03 -4.33
N GLU A 144 -16.00 0.86 -5.36
CA GLU A 144 -14.85 1.72 -5.63
C GLU A 144 -15.08 3.09 -4.96
N VAL A 145 -14.08 3.53 -4.18
CA VAL A 145 -14.04 4.87 -3.61
C VAL A 145 -12.74 5.53 -4.03
N ARG A 146 -12.81 6.71 -4.65
CA ARG A 146 -11.62 7.51 -4.96
C ARG A 146 -11.45 8.60 -3.95
N VAL A 147 -10.23 8.71 -3.45
CA VAL A 147 -9.85 9.69 -2.45
C VAL A 147 -8.71 10.57 -2.96
N VAL A 148 -8.69 11.83 -2.52
CA VAL A 148 -7.60 12.77 -2.78
C VAL A 148 -7.13 13.39 -1.49
N SER A 149 -5.83 13.69 -1.43
CA SER A 149 -5.24 14.42 -0.32
C SER A 149 -5.49 15.92 -0.51
N SER A 150 -6.26 16.52 0.39
CA SER A 150 -6.52 17.96 0.42
C SER A 150 -5.31 18.73 0.96
N PRO A 151 -5.23 20.06 0.70
CA PRO A 151 -4.14 20.91 1.22
C PRO A 151 -4.08 20.95 2.75
N ASP A 152 -5.18 20.70 3.45
CA ASP A 152 -5.29 20.58 4.91
C ASP A 152 -4.76 19.24 5.46
N GLY A 153 -4.22 18.38 4.59
CA GLY A 153 -3.68 17.06 4.94
C GLY A 153 -4.75 15.98 5.13
N LYS A 154 -6.03 16.31 4.94
CA LYS A 154 -7.12 15.33 5.08
C LYS A 154 -7.37 14.62 3.75
N TRP A 155 -7.81 13.37 3.84
CA TRP A 155 -8.27 12.62 2.69
C TRP A 155 -9.76 12.85 2.47
N ARG A 156 -10.14 13.27 1.24
CA ARG A 156 -11.51 13.56 0.84
C ARG A 156 -11.96 12.67 -0.30
N ILE A 157 -13.24 12.34 -0.28
CA ILE A 157 -13.87 11.49 -1.30
C ILE A 157 -14.20 12.33 -2.53
N THR A 158 -13.70 11.91 -3.70
CA THR A 158 -14.02 12.57 -4.99
C THR A 158 -14.98 11.76 -5.84
N TYR A 159 -15.02 10.43 -5.63
CA TYR A 159 -15.85 9.54 -6.45
C TYR A 159 -16.17 8.26 -5.68
N PHE A 160 -17.32 7.70 -5.96
CA PHE A 160 -17.77 6.44 -5.40
C PHE A 160 -18.72 5.74 -6.37
N GLN A 161 -18.65 4.41 -6.46
CA GLN A 161 -19.55 3.61 -7.27
C GLN A 161 -19.52 2.14 -6.83
N THR A 162 -20.69 1.51 -6.85
CA THR A 162 -20.81 0.05 -6.77
C THR A 162 -20.55 -0.53 -8.16
N HIS A 163 -19.68 -1.52 -8.23
CA HIS A 163 -19.56 -2.35 -9.42
C HIS A 163 -20.57 -3.49 -9.32
N ALA A 164 -21.72 -3.31 -9.95
CA ALA A 164 -22.58 -4.45 -10.27
C ALA A 164 -21.83 -5.30 -11.29
N GLY A 165 -21.54 -6.57 -10.95
CA GLY A 165 -20.94 -7.55 -11.85
C GLY A 165 -21.84 -7.88 -13.02
#